data_5a7174973acc26148049ab58eda2480c
#
_entry.id   5a7174973acc26148049ab58eda2480c
#
_cell.length_a   1.000
_cell.length_b   1.000
_cell.length_c   1.000
_cell.angle_alpha   90.00
_cell.angle_beta   90.00
_cell.angle_gamma   90.00
#
_symmetry.space_group_name_H-M   'P 1'
#
loop_
_entity.id
_entity.type
_entity.pdbx_description
1 polymer ?
#
loop_
_entity_poly.entity_id
_entity_poly.type
_entity_poly.pdbx_seq_one_letter_code
_entity_poly.pdbx_strand_id
1 'polypeptide(L)'
;LLIGLVKSNIGHGEGTSGIASLCKAVVSFENKCIAANLNLKVIKPEIARFCPPLVPVNENTPFEPKYCGVNSFGLGGVNGHAILLANKKELSPDAHLIADKIPRLVNYCGRTQESIDYMFDFIQNNPQKVTRDFLGLLDDTAKFEPNMNTAGFPYRASLLIKQKGFNEDGTPAYEYSRETNTIIGLRKPVWFFFSGMGSQWVGMAKSLMI
;
A
#
# COMPACT_ATOMS: atom_id res chain seq x y z
N LEU A 1 -14.58 25.76 3.35
CA LEU A 1 -13.73 24.58 3.54
C LEU A 1 -14.49 23.57 4.39
N LEU A 2 -14.76 22.36 3.84
CA LEU A 2 -15.42 21.27 4.56
C LEU A 2 -14.46 20.64 5.57
N ILE A 3 -14.96 20.32 6.77
CA ILE A 3 -14.18 19.72 7.85
C ILE A 3 -14.83 18.43 8.33
N GLY A 4 -14.11 17.32 8.22
CA GLY A 4 -14.46 16.03 8.78
C GLY A 4 -13.47 15.60 9.87
N LEU A 5 -13.95 14.86 10.87
CA LEU A 5 -13.14 14.30 11.95
C LEU A 5 -13.33 12.79 12.02
N VAL A 6 -12.23 12.04 12.11
CA VAL A 6 -12.30 10.59 12.30
C VAL A 6 -12.60 10.23 13.76
N LYS A 7 -12.20 11.08 14.70
CA LYS A 7 -12.35 10.83 16.15
C LYS A 7 -13.80 10.73 16.61
N SER A 8 -14.74 11.38 15.89
CA SER A 8 -16.16 11.23 16.18
C SER A 8 -16.71 9.85 15.86
N ASN A 9 -16.02 9.08 15.00
CA ASN A 9 -16.42 7.76 14.57
C ASN A 9 -15.76 6.64 15.40
N ILE A 10 -14.46 6.78 15.72
CA ILE A 10 -13.65 5.72 16.34
C ILE A 10 -13.01 6.10 17.68
N GLY A 11 -13.25 7.32 18.18
CA GLY A 11 -12.57 7.84 19.36
C GLY A 11 -11.15 8.33 19.07
N HIS A 12 -10.41 8.64 20.14
CA HIS A 12 -9.04 9.14 20.06
C HIS A 12 -8.04 8.01 20.21
N GLY A 13 -7.39 7.61 19.10
CA GLY A 13 -6.39 6.55 19.10
C GLY A 13 -4.97 6.99 19.50
N GLU A 14 -4.83 8.16 20.14
CA GLU A 14 -3.54 8.75 20.55
C GLU A 14 -2.48 8.69 19.45
N GLY A 15 -1.47 7.83 19.58
CA GLY A 15 -0.38 7.68 18.62
C GLY A 15 -0.81 7.28 17.20
N THR A 16 -2.00 6.68 17.04
CA THR A 16 -2.54 6.28 15.73
C THR A 16 -3.47 7.30 15.11
N SER A 17 -3.81 8.39 15.81
CA SER A 17 -4.81 9.38 15.37
C SER A 17 -4.45 10.04 14.02
N GLY A 18 -3.17 10.32 13.78
CA GLY A 18 -2.70 10.88 12.52
C GLY A 18 -2.95 9.93 11.34
N ILE A 19 -2.58 8.67 11.49
CA ILE A 19 -2.78 7.62 10.47
C ILE A 19 -4.28 7.38 10.24
N ALA A 20 -5.10 7.32 11.29
CA ALA A 20 -6.55 7.18 11.15
C ALA A 20 -7.16 8.35 10.35
N SER A 21 -6.66 9.57 10.55
CA SER A 21 -7.08 10.74 9.77
C SER A 21 -6.67 10.64 8.30
N LEU A 22 -5.46 10.14 8.01
CA LEU A 22 -5.01 9.86 6.65
C LEU A 22 -5.90 8.81 5.97
N CYS A 23 -6.21 7.71 6.65
CA CYS A 23 -7.12 6.68 6.14
C CYS A 23 -8.50 7.25 5.82
N LYS A 24 -9.07 8.08 6.73
CA LYS A 24 -10.36 8.74 6.46
C LYS A 24 -10.29 9.63 5.21
N ALA A 25 -9.22 10.39 5.02
CA ALA A 25 -9.04 11.24 3.85
C ALA A 25 -8.99 10.42 2.55
N VAL A 26 -8.24 9.31 2.54
CA VAL A 26 -8.15 8.41 1.38
C VAL A 26 -9.53 7.82 1.05
N VAL A 27 -10.22 7.25 2.04
CA VAL A 27 -11.57 6.69 1.87
C VAL A 27 -12.56 7.75 1.38
N SER A 28 -12.43 9.00 1.87
CA SER A 28 -13.27 10.11 1.39
C SER A 28 -12.99 10.44 -0.07
N PHE A 29 -11.74 10.38 -0.51
CA PHE A 29 -11.38 10.58 -1.92
C PHE A 29 -11.97 9.49 -2.83
N GLU A 30 -11.83 8.23 -2.43
CA GLU A 30 -12.35 7.09 -3.19
C GLU A 30 -13.88 7.15 -3.34
N ASN A 31 -14.59 7.52 -2.26
CA ASN A 31 -16.05 7.58 -2.25
C ASN A 31 -16.61 8.93 -2.69
N LYS A 32 -15.77 9.93 -2.98
CA LYS A 32 -16.18 11.31 -3.30
C LYS A 32 -17.16 11.89 -2.26
N CYS A 33 -16.96 11.51 -1.00
CA CYS A 33 -17.86 11.82 0.09
C CYS A 33 -17.12 11.98 1.41
N ILE A 34 -17.39 13.06 2.13
CA ILE A 34 -16.91 13.27 3.49
C ILE A 34 -17.98 12.73 4.44
N ALA A 35 -17.63 11.69 5.21
CA ALA A 35 -18.53 11.15 6.22
C ALA A 35 -18.76 12.14 7.36
N ALA A 36 -19.99 12.19 7.85
CA ALA A 36 -20.45 13.07 8.91
C ALA A 36 -19.58 13.02 10.18
N ASN A 37 -19.46 14.16 10.84
CA ASN A 37 -18.99 14.20 12.23
C ASN A 37 -20.12 13.70 13.13
N LEU A 38 -20.03 12.47 13.61
CA LEU A 38 -21.08 11.87 14.44
C LEU A 38 -21.30 12.67 15.71
N ASN A 39 -22.57 12.78 16.12
CA ASN A 39 -23.02 13.50 17.29
C ASN A 39 -22.79 15.02 17.27
N LEU A 40 -22.43 15.60 16.14
CA LEU A 40 -22.32 17.06 16.01
C LEU A 40 -23.72 17.69 15.92
N LYS A 41 -24.26 18.08 17.07
CA LYS A 41 -25.57 18.75 17.17
C LYS A 41 -25.44 20.28 17.23
N VAL A 42 -24.42 20.75 17.94
CA VAL A 42 -24.17 22.19 18.14
C VAL A 42 -22.67 22.45 18.05
N ILE A 43 -22.30 23.47 17.29
CA ILE A 43 -20.93 23.94 17.20
C ILE A 43 -20.67 24.87 18.37
N LYS A 44 -19.56 24.65 19.10
CA LYS A 44 -19.17 25.53 20.20
C LYS A 44 -18.98 26.97 19.73
N PRO A 45 -19.40 27.99 20.52
CA PRO A 45 -19.28 29.39 20.11
C PRO A 45 -17.86 29.82 19.69
N GLU A 46 -16.82 29.26 20.35
CA GLU A 46 -15.42 29.55 20.05
C GLU A 46 -15.03 29.07 18.66
N ILE A 47 -15.68 28.04 18.13
CA ILE A 47 -15.48 27.51 16.78
C ILE A 47 -16.43 28.18 15.79
N ALA A 48 -17.66 28.46 16.20
CA ALA A 48 -18.70 29.05 15.35
C ALA A 48 -18.27 30.37 14.72
N ARG A 49 -17.42 31.17 15.44
CA ARG A 49 -16.86 32.43 14.91
C ARG A 49 -16.00 32.25 13.65
N PHE A 50 -15.51 31.04 13.38
CA PHE A 50 -14.74 30.73 12.17
C PHE A 50 -15.62 30.11 11.05
N CYS A 51 -16.92 29.99 11.27
CA CYS A 51 -17.90 29.48 10.32
C CYS A 51 -18.76 30.59 9.77
N PRO A 52 -18.97 30.76 8.45
CA PRO A 52 -18.07 30.37 7.38
C PRO A 52 -16.77 31.18 7.42
N PRO A 53 -15.60 30.71 6.94
CA PRO A 53 -15.42 29.78 5.82
C PRO A 53 -15.25 28.32 6.19
N LEU A 54 -15.23 27.94 7.47
CA LEU A 54 -15.09 26.55 7.90
C LEU A 54 -16.48 25.90 8.08
N VAL A 55 -16.70 24.74 7.50
CA VAL A 55 -17.98 24.03 7.54
C VAL A 55 -17.76 22.62 8.09
N PRO A 56 -17.93 22.41 9.41
CA PRO A 56 -17.96 21.07 9.97
C PRO A 56 -19.14 20.28 9.41
N VAL A 57 -18.86 19.15 8.75
CA VAL A 57 -19.93 18.36 8.11
C VAL A 57 -20.71 17.57 9.16
N ASN A 58 -22.01 17.67 9.21
CA ASN A 58 -22.92 16.97 10.14
C ASN A 58 -23.73 15.86 9.46
N GLU A 59 -23.63 15.77 8.14
CA GLU A 59 -24.20 14.71 7.31
C GLU A 59 -23.16 14.28 6.26
N ASN A 60 -23.37 13.12 5.64
CA ASN A 60 -22.50 12.65 4.57
C ASN A 60 -22.56 13.64 3.41
N THR A 61 -21.45 14.31 3.16
CA THR A 61 -21.39 15.45 2.24
C THR A 61 -20.58 15.07 1.00
N PRO A 62 -21.22 15.02 -0.18
CA PRO A 62 -20.51 14.84 -1.44
C PRO A 62 -19.55 15.99 -1.71
N PHE A 63 -18.40 15.68 -2.30
CA PHE A 63 -17.43 16.68 -2.74
C PHE A 63 -16.59 16.18 -3.92
N GLU A 64 -16.03 17.12 -4.69
CA GLU A 64 -15.09 16.78 -5.75
C GLU A 64 -13.67 16.72 -5.16
N PRO A 65 -13.04 15.53 -5.11
CA PRO A 65 -11.73 15.37 -4.49
C PRO A 65 -10.65 16.11 -5.28
N LYS A 66 -9.89 16.98 -4.59
CA LYS A 66 -8.70 17.61 -5.14
C LYS A 66 -7.57 17.59 -4.11
N TYR A 67 -7.72 18.35 -3.04
CA TYR A 67 -6.75 18.43 -1.96
C TYR A 67 -7.45 18.21 -0.61
N CYS A 68 -6.72 17.58 0.32
CA CYS A 68 -7.13 17.46 1.71
C CYS A 68 -5.93 17.77 2.62
N GLY A 69 -6.12 18.64 3.60
CA GLY A 69 -5.18 18.86 4.69
C GLY A 69 -5.50 17.94 5.86
N VAL A 70 -4.50 17.25 6.39
CA VAL A 70 -4.61 16.42 7.59
C VAL A 70 -3.69 16.97 8.66
N ASN A 71 -4.24 17.23 9.86
CA ASN A 71 -3.50 17.76 11.00
C ASN A 71 -3.45 16.72 12.13
N SER A 72 -2.31 16.69 12.81
CA SER A 72 -2.12 15.94 14.06
C SER A 72 -1.30 16.77 15.02
N PHE A 73 -1.80 16.92 16.24
CA PHE A 73 -1.16 17.75 17.27
C PHE A 73 -0.79 16.88 18.46
N GLY A 74 0.47 16.93 18.89
CA GLY A 74 0.98 16.23 20.05
C GLY A 74 0.93 17.10 21.31
N LEU A 75 0.68 16.49 22.46
CA LEU A 75 0.67 17.15 23.77
C LEU A 75 2.01 17.85 24.10
N GLY A 76 3.12 17.33 23.58
CA GLY A 76 4.46 17.92 23.74
C GLY A 76 4.74 19.11 22.81
N GLY A 77 3.74 19.61 22.06
CA GLY A 77 3.91 20.77 21.15
C GLY A 77 4.42 20.40 19.75
N VAL A 78 4.65 19.13 19.47
CA VAL A 78 4.99 18.68 18.10
C VAL A 78 3.72 18.62 17.27
N ASN A 79 3.73 19.29 16.12
CA ASN A 79 2.60 19.33 15.21
C ASN A 79 2.98 18.70 13.87
N GLY A 80 2.11 17.85 13.34
CA GLY A 80 2.21 17.27 12.01
C GLY A 80 1.14 17.84 11.10
N HIS A 81 1.51 18.15 9.86
CA HIS A 81 0.59 18.55 8.81
C HIS A 81 0.94 17.82 7.52
N ALA A 82 -0.06 17.28 6.83
CA ALA A 82 0.10 16.67 5.53
C ALA A 82 -0.94 17.22 4.56
N ILE A 83 -0.52 17.48 3.33
CA ILE A 83 -1.42 17.82 2.22
C ILE A 83 -1.47 16.63 1.28
N LEU A 84 -2.67 16.10 1.07
CA LEU A 84 -2.93 15.00 0.16
C LEU A 84 -3.53 15.54 -1.14
N LEU A 85 -3.07 15.01 -2.25
CA LEU A 85 -3.67 15.22 -3.57
C LEU A 85 -4.40 13.95 -3.96
N ALA A 86 -5.67 14.10 -4.35
CA ALA A 86 -6.44 12.97 -4.85
C ALA A 86 -5.82 12.42 -6.14
N ASN A 87 -5.62 11.10 -6.17
CA ASN A 87 -5.17 10.44 -7.38
C ASN A 87 -6.36 10.29 -8.35
N LYS A 88 -6.27 10.98 -9.48
CA LYS A 88 -7.29 10.94 -10.55
C LYS A 88 -7.02 9.85 -11.58
N LYS A 89 -5.95 9.09 -11.42
CA LYS A 89 -5.60 8.02 -12.35
C LYS A 89 -6.61 6.88 -12.19
N GLU A 90 -7.36 6.60 -13.24
CA GLU A 90 -8.20 5.42 -13.29
C GLU A 90 -7.33 4.17 -13.25
N LEU A 91 -7.82 3.13 -12.58
CA LEU A 91 -7.18 1.83 -12.62
C LEU A 91 -7.17 1.34 -14.06
N SER A 92 -6.02 0.88 -14.53
CA SER A 92 -5.94 0.22 -15.85
C SER A 92 -6.91 -0.96 -15.88
N PRO A 93 -7.66 -1.17 -16.97
CA PRO A 93 -8.55 -2.32 -17.11
C PRO A 93 -7.84 -3.66 -16.86
N ASP A 94 -6.55 -3.71 -17.15
CA ASP A 94 -5.68 -4.88 -16.96
C ASP A 94 -4.88 -4.84 -15.65
N ALA A 95 -5.24 -3.98 -14.69
CA ALA A 95 -4.54 -3.86 -13.41
C ALA A 95 -4.50 -5.18 -12.61
N HIS A 96 -5.51 -6.04 -12.79
CA HIS A 96 -5.60 -7.36 -12.17
C HIS A 96 -4.80 -8.44 -12.91
N LEU A 97 -4.31 -8.16 -14.11
CA LEU A 97 -3.39 -9.04 -14.82
C LEU A 97 -1.98 -8.89 -14.22
N ILE A 98 -1.76 -9.54 -13.09
CA ILE A 98 -0.57 -9.38 -12.25
C ILE A 98 0.67 -10.08 -12.80
N ALA A 99 0.49 -11.12 -13.62
CA ALA A 99 1.52 -11.76 -14.43
C ALA A 99 0.92 -12.17 -15.77
N ASP A 100 1.73 -12.22 -16.82
CA ASP A 100 1.34 -12.61 -18.17
C ASP A 100 2.39 -13.60 -18.71
N LYS A 101 2.82 -13.49 -19.95
CA LYS A 101 3.84 -14.34 -20.55
C LYS A 101 5.13 -14.44 -19.75
N ILE A 102 5.52 -13.34 -19.09
CA ILE A 102 6.68 -13.28 -18.21
C ILE A 102 6.23 -13.40 -16.76
N PRO A 103 6.78 -14.36 -16.00
CA PRO A 103 6.53 -14.45 -14.57
C PRO A 103 6.93 -13.16 -13.85
N ARG A 104 6.15 -12.80 -12.83
CA ARG A 104 6.45 -11.64 -11.99
C ARG A 104 7.18 -12.08 -10.73
N LEU A 105 8.31 -11.45 -10.48
CA LEU A 105 9.02 -11.56 -9.21
C LEU A 105 8.65 -10.36 -8.34
N VAL A 106 8.26 -10.61 -7.10
CA VAL A 106 7.94 -9.60 -6.09
C VAL A 106 8.74 -9.92 -4.83
N ASN A 107 9.49 -8.93 -4.35
CA ASN A 107 10.23 -9.05 -3.12
C ASN A 107 9.52 -8.26 -2.02
N TYR A 108 9.48 -8.80 -0.81
CA TYR A 108 8.95 -8.08 0.34
C TYR A 108 9.62 -8.52 1.63
N CYS A 109 9.40 -7.77 2.68
CA CYS A 109 10.06 -7.98 3.94
C CYS A 109 9.11 -7.77 5.12
N GLY A 110 9.47 -8.33 6.25
CA GLY A 110 8.68 -8.24 7.48
C GLY A 110 9.54 -8.31 8.74
N ARG A 111 8.95 -7.89 9.84
CA ARG A 111 9.59 -7.99 11.17
C ARG A 111 9.55 -9.40 11.73
N THR A 112 8.56 -10.17 11.37
CA THR A 112 8.33 -11.53 11.84
C THR A 112 8.02 -12.44 10.68
N GLN A 113 8.17 -13.75 10.88
CA GLN A 113 7.78 -14.75 9.89
C GLN A 113 6.28 -14.69 9.62
N GLU A 114 5.47 -14.48 10.65
CA GLU A 114 4.01 -14.41 10.53
C GLU A 114 3.56 -13.26 9.61
N SER A 115 4.29 -12.12 9.63
CA SER A 115 3.97 -11.00 8.73
C SER A 115 4.26 -11.34 7.27
N ILE A 116 5.29 -12.14 7.01
CA ILE A 116 5.60 -12.66 5.67
C ILE A 116 4.52 -13.64 5.21
N ASP A 117 4.13 -14.57 6.07
CA ASP A 117 3.13 -15.58 5.78
C ASP A 117 1.75 -14.94 5.56
N TYR A 118 1.37 -13.98 6.40
CA TYR A 118 0.13 -13.21 6.22
C TYR A 118 0.06 -12.52 4.86
N MET A 119 1.15 -11.88 4.44
CA MET A 119 1.17 -11.18 3.14
C MET A 119 1.05 -12.16 1.97
N PHE A 120 1.71 -13.31 2.06
CA PHE A 120 1.59 -14.36 1.06
C PHE A 120 0.14 -14.87 0.96
N ASP A 121 -0.45 -15.21 2.10
CA ASP A 121 -1.84 -15.69 2.18
C ASP A 121 -2.81 -14.64 1.68
N PHE A 122 -2.56 -13.35 1.99
CA PHE A 122 -3.38 -12.25 1.48
C PHE A 122 -3.34 -12.19 -0.06
N ILE A 123 -2.15 -12.26 -0.66
CA ILE A 123 -1.99 -12.21 -2.12
C ILE A 123 -2.69 -13.38 -2.78
N GLN A 124 -2.51 -14.58 -2.24
CA GLN A 124 -3.06 -15.81 -2.81
C GLN A 124 -4.59 -15.90 -2.68
N ASN A 125 -5.13 -15.47 -1.54
CA ASN A 125 -6.55 -15.64 -1.21
C ASN A 125 -7.43 -14.44 -1.58
N ASN A 126 -6.84 -13.34 -2.04
CA ASN A 126 -7.59 -12.13 -2.41
C ASN A 126 -7.21 -11.61 -3.81
N PRO A 127 -7.28 -12.44 -4.87
CA PRO A 127 -6.84 -12.03 -6.20
C PRO A 127 -7.55 -10.76 -6.71
N GLN A 128 -8.81 -10.54 -6.31
CA GLN A 128 -9.59 -9.37 -6.67
C GLN A 128 -9.08 -8.05 -6.05
N LYS A 129 -8.26 -8.12 -4.99
CA LYS A 129 -7.63 -6.95 -4.33
C LYS A 129 -6.20 -6.74 -4.75
N VAL A 130 -5.60 -7.72 -5.39
CA VAL A 130 -4.19 -7.69 -5.81
C VAL A 130 -4.11 -7.13 -7.22
N THR A 131 -3.41 -6.00 -7.35
CA THR A 131 -3.17 -5.32 -8.62
C THR A 131 -1.67 -5.25 -8.89
N ARG A 132 -1.29 -4.90 -10.13
CA ARG A 132 0.11 -4.61 -10.47
C ARG A 132 0.71 -3.52 -9.61
N ASP A 133 -0.07 -2.47 -9.34
CA ASP A 133 0.38 -1.34 -8.51
C ASP A 133 0.58 -1.76 -7.06
N PHE A 134 -0.31 -2.61 -6.51
CA PHE A 134 -0.15 -3.19 -5.18
C PHE A 134 1.14 -4.01 -5.07
N LEU A 135 1.41 -4.87 -6.04
CA LEU A 135 2.65 -5.67 -6.05
C LEU A 135 3.89 -4.81 -6.26
N GLY A 136 3.80 -3.75 -7.07
CA GLY A 136 4.86 -2.77 -7.24
C GLY A 136 5.17 -2.03 -5.94
N LEU A 137 4.15 -1.57 -5.22
CA LEU A 137 4.31 -0.93 -3.91
C LEU A 137 4.94 -1.88 -2.90
N LEU A 138 4.52 -3.14 -2.89
CA LEU A 138 5.08 -4.16 -2.00
C LEU A 138 6.57 -4.39 -2.30
N ASP A 139 6.96 -4.50 -3.57
CA ASP A 139 8.36 -4.64 -3.99
C ASP A 139 9.19 -3.41 -3.63
N ASP A 140 8.63 -2.21 -3.74
CA ASP A 140 9.31 -0.97 -3.35
C ASP A 140 9.59 -0.91 -1.85
N THR A 141 8.71 -1.45 -1.01
CA THR A 141 8.97 -1.51 0.44
C THR A 141 10.19 -2.39 0.77
N ALA A 142 10.44 -3.44 -0.01
CA ALA A 142 11.62 -4.29 0.17
C ALA A 142 12.93 -3.59 -0.21
N LYS A 143 12.88 -2.59 -1.08
CA LYS A 143 14.06 -1.79 -1.47
C LYS A 143 14.45 -0.77 -0.40
N PHE A 144 13.52 -0.40 0.46
CA PHE A 144 13.79 0.45 1.60
C PHE A 144 14.59 -0.36 2.63
N GLU A 145 15.88 -0.18 2.68
CA GLU A 145 16.76 -0.74 3.70
C GLU A 145 16.96 0.27 4.82
N PRO A 146 16.17 0.26 5.89
CA PRO A 146 16.65 0.82 7.12
C PRO A 146 17.81 -0.07 7.57
N ASN A 147 18.84 0.55 8.12
CA ASN A 147 20.02 -0.10 8.67
C ASN A 147 19.66 -1.41 9.39
N MET A 148 19.98 -2.54 8.78
CA MET A 148 19.43 -3.86 9.12
C MET A 148 19.74 -4.32 10.55
N ASN A 149 20.66 -3.62 11.23
CA ASN A 149 21.17 -4.03 12.54
C ASN A 149 20.33 -3.53 13.73
N THR A 150 19.39 -2.61 13.57
CA THR A 150 18.75 -1.97 14.75
C THR A 150 17.24 -1.94 14.78
N ALA A 151 16.55 -1.97 13.66
CA ALA A 151 15.08 -1.94 13.61
C ALA A 151 14.56 -2.62 12.34
N GLY A 152 15.37 -3.51 11.77
CA GLY A 152 15.18 -3.98 10.43
C GLY A 152 14.00 -4.94 10.29
N PHE A 153 13.73 -5.22 9.06
CA PHE A 153 12.85 -6.27 8.61
C PHE A 153 13.73 -7.48 8.24
N PRO A 154 14.09 -8.34 9.21
CA PRO A 154 15.06 -9.42 8.97
C PRO A 154 14.51 -10.52 8.08
N TYR A 155 13.18 -10.69 8.05
CA TYR A 155 12.53 -11.68 7.22
C TYR A 155 12.32 -11.14 5.83
N ARG A 156 12.79 -11.87 4.83
CA ARG A 156 12.72 -11.53 3.42
C ARG A 156 12.01 -12.64 2.66
N ALA A 157 11.14 -12.26 1.75
CA ALA A 157 10.49 -13.18 0.85
C ALA A 157 10.67 -12.74 -0.60
N SER A 158 10.81 -13.73 -1.47
CA SER A 158 10.74 -13.58 -2.91
C SER A 158 9.56 -14.43 -3.40
N LEU A 159 8.58 -13.79 -4.02
CA LEU A 159 7.37 -14.40 -4.54
C LEU A 159 7.42 -14.39 -6.06
N LEU A 160 7.43 -15.57 -6.67
CA LEU A 160 7.30 -15.72 -8.12
C LEU A 160 5.86 -16.07 -8.47
N ILE A 161 5.25 -15.25 -9.32
CA ILE A 161 3.89 -15.40 -9.80
C ILE A 161 3.94 -15.77 -11.27
N LYS A 162 3.35 -16.92 -11.64
CA LYS A 162 3.25 -17.39 -13.04
C LYS A 162 1.79 -17.53 -13.42
N GLN A 163 1.41 -17.07 -14.60
CA GLN A 163 0.11 -17.38 -15.15
C GLN A 163 0.10 -18.83 -15.67
N LYS A 164 -0.88 -19.64 -15.24
CA LYS A 164 -1.10 -21.02 -15.70
C LYS A 164 -2.17 -21.14 -16.78
N GLY A 165 -2.97 -20.10 -16.96
CA GLY A 165 -4.14 -20.13 -17.85
C GLY A 165 -5.25 -19.24 -17.31
N PHE A 166 -6.48 -19.67 -17.50
CA PHE A 166 -7.67 -18.98 -17.05
C PHE A 166 -8.59 -19.94 -16.30
N ASN A 167 -9.29 -19.40 -15.30
CA ASN A 167 -10.36 -20.09 -14.59
C ASN A 167 -11.61 -20.22 -15.48
N GLU A 168 -12.61 -20.98 -15.04
CA GLU A 168 -13.88 -21.16 -15.75
C GLU A 168 -14.64 -19.85 -15.98
N ASP A 169 -14.45 -18.86 -15.10
CA ASP A 169 -15.04 -17.52 -15.19
C ASP A 169 -14.26 -16.55 -16.10
N GLY A 170 -13.19 -17.03 -16.75
CA GLY A 170 -12.34 -16.23 -17.62
C GLY A 170 -11.28 -15.38 -16.88
N THR A 171 -11.21 -15.46 -15.56
CA THR A 171 -10.17 -14.77 -14.79
C THR A 171 -8.83 -15.50 -14.90
N PRO A 172 -7.69 -14.79 -14.87
CA PRO A 172 -6.37 -15.41 -14.90
C PRO A 172 -6.15 -16.34 -13.70
N ALA A 173 -5.66 -17.55 -13.97
CA ALA A 173 -5.23 -18.51 -12.95
C ALA A 173 -3.71 -18.39 -12.73
N TYR A 174 -3.29 -18.29 -11.48
CA TYR A 174 -1.88 -18.09 -11.12
C TYR A 174 -1.31 -19.22 -10.26
N GLU A 175 -0.05 -19.51 -10.50
CA GLU A 175 0.79 -20.32 -9.62
C GLU A 175 1.72 -19.41 -8.85
N TYR A 176 1.85 -19.69 -7.56
CA TYR A 176 2.68 -18.94 -6.64
C TYR A 176 3.81 -19.83 -6.11
N SER A 177 5.04 -19.36 -6.21
CA SER A 177 6.22 -19.99 -5.60
C SER A 177 6.91 -18.99 -4.71
N ARG A 178 7.16 -19.34 -3.45
CA ARG A 178 7.73 -18.45 -2.44
C ARG A 178 9.03 -19.03 -1.87
N GLU A 179 10.01 -18.17 -1.75
CA GLU A 179 11.22 -18.41 -0.96
C GLU A 179 11.31 -17.39 0.16
N THR A 180 11.62 -17.83 1.36
CA THR A 180 11.81 -16.98 2.54
C THR A 180 13.18 -17.19 3.13
N ASN A 181 13.82 -16.09 3.52
CA ASN A 181 15.12 -16.10 4.15
C ASN A 181 15.15 -15.12 5.31
N THR A 182 15.89 -15.47 6.36
CA THR A 182 16.20 -14.55 7.45
C THR A 182 17.59 -13.98 7.22
N ILE A 183 17.67 -12.65 7.16
CA ILE A 183 18.97 -11.99 7.00
C ILE A 183 19.54 -11.68 8.38
N ILE A 184 20.70 -12.27 8.65
CA ILE A 184 21.47 -12.06 9.88
C ILE A 184 22.81 -11.46 9.47
N GLY A 185 23.15 -10.28 9.99
CA GLY A 185 24.46 -9.66 9.79
C GLY A 185 24.54 -8.67 8.61
N LEU A 186 25.77 -8.38 8.19
CA LEU A 186 26.05 -7.39 7.15
C LEU A 186 25.70 -7.91 5.74
N ARG A 187 25.32 -6.98 4.87
CA ARG A 187 25.12 -7.23 3.45
C ARG A 187 26.38 -7.85 2.83
N LYS A 188 26.23 -9.00 2.17
CA LYS A 188 27.33 -9.65 1.45
C LYS A 188 27.40 -9.09 0.02
N PRO A 189 28.62 -8.94 -0.53
CA PRO A 189 28.75 -8.56 -1.93
C PRO A 189 28.23 -9.68 -2.84
N VAL A 190 27.62 -9.29 -3.95
CA VAL A 190 27.17 -10.20 -5.00
C VAL A 190 28.23 -10.20 -6.11
N TRP A 191 28.65 -11.41 -6.50
CA TRP A 191 29.59 -11.61 -7.59
C TRP A 191 28.89 -12.27 -8.76
N PHE A 192 29.07 -11.73 -9.95
CA PHE A 192 28.57 -12.31 -11.18
C PHE A 192 29.73 -13.02 -11.90
N PHE A 193 29.54 -14.30 -12.20
CA PHE A 193 30.47 -15.07 -12.97
C PHE A 193 29.91 -15.28 -14.37
N PHE A 194 30.60 -14.75 -15.35
CA PHE A 194 30.26 -14.93 -16.76
C PHE A 194 31.15 -16.05 -17.31
N SER A 195 30.53 -17.13 -17.79
CA SER A 195 31.25 -18.23 -18.42
C SER A 195 31.86 -17.80 -19.77
N GLY A 196 33.02 -18.36 -20.10
CA GLY A 196 33.73 -18.10 -21.35
C GLY A 196 33.21 -18.92 -22.54
N MET A 197 34.05 -19.08 -23.56
CA MET A 197 33.77 -19.90 -24.74
C MET A 197 33.47 -21.36 -24.36
N GLY A 198 32.54 -21.99 -25.12
CA GLY A 198 32.15 -23.39 -24.90
C GLY A 198 30.93 -23.59 -24.01
N SER A 199 30.38 -22.52 -23.45
CA SER A 199 29.15 -22.57 -22.62
C SER A 199 27.87 -22.44 -23.47
N GLN A 200 27.98 -22.26 -24.78
CA GLN A 200 26.84 -22.09 -25.67
C GLN A 200 26.20 -23.43 -26.03
N TRP A 201 24.86 -23.46 -26.11
CA TRP A 201 24.10 -24.61 -26.62
C TRP A 201 22.98 -24.14 -27.55
N VAL A 202 22.50 -25.05 -28.41
CA VAL A 202 21.39 -24.78 -29.31
C VAL A 202 20.12 -24.51 -28.48
N GLY A 203 19.52 -23.31 -28.70
CA GLY A 203 18.36 -22.87 -27.92
C GLY A 203 18.67 -22.05 -26.67
N MET A 204 19.94 -21.71 -26.42
CA MET A 204 20.35 -20.79 -25.39
C MET A 204 19.57 -19.47 -25.54
N ALA A 205 19.06 -18.95 -24.43
CA ALA A 205 18.22 -17.75 -24.38
C ALA A 205 16.85 -17.84 -25.09
N LYS A 206 16.47 -19.00 -25.65
CA LYS A 206 15.15 -19.16 -26.29
C LYS A 206 14.00 -18.78 -25.35
N SER A 207 14.10 -19.07 -24.07
CA SER A 207 13.13 -18.71 -23.03
C SER A 207 13.14 -17.22 -22.67
N LEU A 208 14.13 -16.46 -23.10
CA LEU A 208 14.22 -15.00 -22.90
C LEU A 208 13.67 -14.22 -24.09
N MET A 209 13.43 -14.90 -25.22
CA MET A 209 12.89 -14.32 -26.44
C MET A 209 11.37 -14.57 -26.53
N ILE A 210 10.64 -13.98 -25.58
CA ILE A 210 9.18 -14.11 -25.47
C ILE A 210 8.51 -12.84 -26.00
#